data_03badc1294c23d1909a2e03597efb13c
#
_entry.id   03badc1294c23d1909a2e03597efb13c
#
_cell.length_a   1.000
_cell.length_b   1.000
_cell.length_c   1.000
_cell.angle_alpha   90.00
_cell.angle_beta   90.00
_cell.angle_gamma   90.00
#
_symmetry.space_group_name_H-M   'P 1'
#
loop_
_entity.id
_entity.type
_entity.pdbx_description
1 polymer ?
#
loop_
_entity_poly.entity_id
_entity_poly.type
_entity_poly.pdbx_seq_one_letter_code
_entity_poly.pdbx_strand_id
1 'polypeptide(L)'
;MPNEVEVRAQARHALTGDKIPRRDPDRTWGGPGADMPCTICAKRVTVSQMEYELQFRQDGATPGLDRYHLHLRCFAAWEMERTKLEDRR
;
A
#
# COMPACT_ATOMS: atom_id res chain seq x y z
N MET A 1 -2.74 7.13 -17.03
CA MET A 1 -2.01 6.59 -15.85
C MET A 1 -1.21 7.69 -15.19
N PRO A 2 -1.22 7.78 -13.87
CA PRO A 2 -0.36 8.76 -13.21
C PRO A 2 1.11 8.40 -13.46
N ASN A 3 1.97 9.41 -13.57
CA ASN A 3 3.39 9.20 -13.71
C ASN A 3 4.01 8.84 -12.35
N GLU A 4 5.29 8.47 -12.36
CA GLU A 4 5.97 8.03 -11.16
C GLU A 4 5.98 9.11 -10.06
N VAL A 5 6.13 10.37 -10.42
CA VAL A 5 6.13 11.49 -9.46
C VAL A 5 4.77 11.58 -8.75
N GLU A 6 3.68 11.45 -9.51
CA GLU A 6 2.34 11.48 -8.95
C GLU A 6 2.06 10.30 -8.03
N VAL A 7 2.49 9.10 -8.44
CA VAL A 7 2.29 7.88 -7.63
C VAL A 7 3.06 8.00 -6.31
N ARG A 8 4.28 8.52 -6.35
CA ARG A 8 5.08 8.73 -5.14
C ARG A 8 4.46 9.77 -4.21
N ALA A 9 3.91 10.85 -4.79
CA ALA A 9 3.19 11.85 -4.00
C ALA A 9 1.95 11.25 -3.33
N GLN A 10 1.21 10.42 -4.07
CA GLN A 10 0.04 9.73 -3.52
C GLN A 10 0.43 8.77 -2.39
N ALA A 11 1.55 8.05 -2.54
CA ALA A 11 2.06 7.16 -1.50
C ALA A 11 2.42 7.96 -0.25
N ARG A 12 3.07 9.10 -0.41
CA ARG A 12 3.43 9.99 0.71
C ARG A 12 2.19 10.49 1.43
N HIS A 13 1.17 10.91 0.69
CA HIS A 13 -0.10 11.34 1.28
C HIS A 13 -0.79 10.22 2.06
N ALA A 14 -0.77 9.00 1.52
CA ALA A 14 -1.36 7.87 2.22
C ALA A 14 -0.63 7.57 3.52
N LEU A 15 0.69 7.64 3.52
CA LEU A 15 1.52 7.40 4.70
C LEU A 15 1.32 8.49 5.76
N THR A 16 1.34 9.75 5.36
CA THR A 16 1.19 10.86 6.30
C THR A 16 -0.25 11.00 6.82
N GLY A 17 -1.23 10.53 6.04
CA GLY A 17 -2.63 10.53 6.44
C GLY A 17 -3.06 9.27 7.17
N ASP A 18 -2.13 8.40 7.52
CA ASP A 18 -2.38 7.14 8.22
C ASP A 18 -3.36 6.20 7.51
N LYS A 19 -3.41 6.29 6.19
CA LYS A 19 -4.24 5.39 5.36
C LYS A 19 -3.60 4.01 5.20
N ILE A 20 -2.29 3.94 5.39
CA ILE A 20 -1.53 2.70 5.29
C ILE A 20 -0.40 2.77 6.32
N PRO A 21 -0.10 1.66 7.03
CA PRO A 21 0.99 1.65 8.00
C PRO A 21 2.36 1.90 7.38
N ARG A 22 3.28 2.41 8.17
CA ARG A 22 4.68 2.64 7.77
C ARG A 22 5.57 1.44 8.06
N ARG A 23 5.15 0.57 8.95
CA ARG A 23 5.92 -0.61 9.33
C ARG A 23 5.87 -1.69 8.28
N ASP A 24 6.72 -2.69 8.39
CA ASP A 24 6.69 -3.84 7.51
C ASP A 24 5.37 -4.61 7.67
N PRO A 25 4.78 -5.06 6.57
CA PRO A 25 3.60 -5.93 6.66
C PRO A 25 3.98 -7.28 7.26
N ASP A 26 3.03 -7.91 7.94
CA ASP A 26 3.21 -9.26 8.47
C ASP A 26 3.21 -10.29 7.34
N ARG A 27 2.47 -10.03 6.28
CA ARG A 27 2.46 -10.84 5.07
C ARG A 27 2.27 -9.97 3.85
N THR A 28 2.87 -10.40 2.74
CA THR A 28 2.70 -9.79 1.42
C THR A 28 2.41 -10.88 0.41
N TRP A 29 1.30 -10.72 -0.30
CA TRP A 29 0.89 -11.66 -1.34
C TRP A 29 0.91 -10.95 -2.68
N GLY A 30 1.47 -11.61 -3.71
CA GLY A 30 1.40 -11.13 -5.08
C GLY A 30 0.47 -12.01 -5.89
N GLY A 31 -0.31 -11.41 -6.79
CA GLY A 31 -1.20 -12.17 -7.64
C GLY A 31 -2.11 -11.29 -8.48
N PRO A 32 -3.11 -11.90 -9.18
CA PRO A 32 -4.06 -11.12 -9.94
C PRO A 32 -4.89 -10.21 -9.03
N GLY A 33 -5.30 -9.06 -9.57
CA GLY A 33 -6.13 -8.11 -8.83
C GLY A 33 -7.47 -8.69 -8.44
N ALA A 34 -7.98 -8.23 -7.31
CA ALA A 34 -9.26 -8.66 -6.76
C ALA A 34 -10.38 -7.67 -7.04
N ASP A 35 -10.15 -6.74 -7.95
CA ASP A 35 -11.09 -5.66 -8.30
C ASP A 35 -11.40 -4.73 -7.13
N MET A 36 -10.45 -4.61 -6.20
CA MET A 36 -10.55 -3.73 -5.05
C MET A 36 -9.81 -2.42 -5.31
N PRO A 37 -10.22 -1.32 -4.67
CA PRO A 37 -9.50 -0.06 -4.82
C PRO A 37 -8.07 -0.16 -4.28
N CYS A 38 -7.12 0.43 -5.02
CA CYS A 38 -5.76 0.55 -4.55
C CYS A 38 -5.70 1.59 -3.42
N THR A 39 -5.05 1.24 -2.32
CA THR A 39 -4.93 2.14 -1.16
C THR A 39 -4.18 3.42 -1.50
N ILE A 40 -3.26 3.37 -2.47
CA ILE A 40 -2.41 4.52 -2.81
C ILE A 40 -3.08 5.43 -3.84
N CYS A 41 -3.53 4.90 -4.97
CA CYS A 41 -4.05 5.73 -6.05
C CYS A 41 -5.58 5.76 -6.15
N ALA A 42 -6.26 4.96 -5.33
CA ALA A 42 -7.71 4.84 -5.26
C ALA A 42 -8.37 4.20 -6.49
N LYS A 43 -7.63 3.93 -7.54
CA LYS A 43 -8.16 3.23 -8.72
C LYS A 43 -8.18 1.74 -8.45
N ARG A 44 -9.14 1.04 -9.07
CA ARG A 44 -9.26 -0.40 -8.89
C ARG A 44 -8.05 -1.15 -9.41
N VAL A 45 -7.65 -2.19 -8.68
CA VAL A 45 -6.68 -3.17 -9.18
C VAL A 45 -7.50 -4.27 -9.84
N THR A 46 -7.60 -4.20 -11.16
CA THR A 46 -8.46 -5.12 -11.92
C THR A 46 -7.88 -6.52 -11.97
N VAL A 47 -8.73 -7.48 -12.35
CA VAL A 47 -8.30 -8.89 -12.44
C VAL A 47 -7.22 -9.12 -13.51
N SER A 48 -7.08 -8.20 -14.46
CA SER A 48 -6.04 -8.28 -15.49
C SER A 48 -4.73 -7.61 -15.06
N GLN A 49 -4.71 -6.97 -13.90
CA GLN A 49 -3.52 -6.33 -13.35
C GLN A 49 -2.98 -7.15 -12.21
N MET A 50 -1.69 -7.01 -11.94
CA MET A 50 -1.07 -7.63 -10.78
C MET A 50 -1.24 -6.73 -9.57
N GLU A 51 -1.46 -7.35 -8.41
CA GLU A 51 -1.52 -6.61 -7.15
C GLU A 51 -0.59 -7.21 -6.12
N TYR A 52 -0.22 -6.37 -5.15
CA TYR A 52 0.27 -6.84 -3.87
C TYR A 52 -0.82 -6.60 -2.83
N GLU A 53 -1.13 -7.63 -2.05
CA GLU A 53 -1.98 -7.51 -0.89
C GLU A 53 -1.08 -7.51 0.34
N LEU A 54 -1.13 -6.43 1.11
CA LEU A 54 -0.38 -6.29 2.34
C LEU A 54 -1.28 -6.61 3.52
N GLN A 55 -0.81 -7.44 4.43
CA GLN A 55 -1.56 -7.82 5.62
C GLN A 55 -0.80 -7.36 6.86
N PHE A 56 -1.50 -6.65 7.73
CA PHE A 56 -0.97 -6.15 8.99
C PHE A 56 -1.81 -6.65 10.13
N ARG A 57 -1.19 -7.24 11.14
CA ARG A 57 -1.91 -7.64 12.34
C ARG A 57 -2.33 -6.41 13.11
N GLN A 58 -3.58 -6.43 13.59
CA GLN A 58 -4.07 -5.40 14.49
C GLN A 58 -3.63 -5.73 15.91
N ASP A 59 -3.13 -4.72 16.63
CA ASP A 59 -2.86 -4.84 18.05
C ASP A 59 -4.11 -4.42 18.83
N GLY A 60 -4.41 -5.15 19.91
CA GLY A 60 -5.50 -4.78 20.79
C GLY A 60 -6.35 -5.96 21.22
N ALA A 61 -7.48 -5.65 21.86
CA ALA A 61 -8.37 -6.65 22.46
C ALA A 61 -9.05 -7.54 21.44
N THR A 62 -9.22 -7.08 20.21
CA THR A 62 -9.87 -7.86 19.15
C THR A 62 -8.84 -8.16 18.06
N PRO A 63 -8.35 -9.42 17.97
CA PRO A 63 -7.42 -9.79 16.92
C PRO A 63 -8.06 -9.63 15.55
N GLY A 64 -7.27 -9.16 14.58
CA GLY A 64 -7.74 -9.01 13.22
C GLY A 64 -6.58 -8.71 12.29
N LEU A 65 -6.88 -8.68 10.99
CA LEU A 65 -5.92 -8.34 9.96
C LEU A 65 -6.47 -7.19 9.15
N ASP A 66 -5.64 -6.14 8.99
CA ASP A 66 -5.91 -5.10 8.01
C ASP A 66 -5.30 -5.52 6.69
N ARG A 67 -6.06 -5.43 5.62
CA ARG A 67 -5.63 -5.81 4.29
C ARG A 67 -5.66 -4.60 3.37
N TYR A 68 -4.58 -4.44 2.61
CA TYR A 68 -4.44 -3.33 1.67
C TYR A 68 -4.09 -3.89 0.29
N HIS A 69 -4.78 -3.41 -0.73
CA HIS A 69 -4.57 -3.84 -2.12
C HIS A 69 -3.85 -2.72 -2.86
N LEU A 70 -2.73 -3.03 -3.51
CA LEU A 70 -1.91 -2.05 -4.19
C LEU A 70 -1.52 -2.55 -5.58
N HIS A 71 -1.50 -1.65 -6.56
CA HIS A 71 -0.84 -1.93 -7.83
C HIS A 71 0.66 -2.11 -7.59
N LEU A 72 1.36 -2.82 -8.48
CA LEU A 72 2.81 -3.01 -8.35
C LEU A 72 3.56 -1.69 -8.23
N ARG A 73 3.19 -0.71 -9.06
CA ARG A 73 3.81 0.62 -9.04
C ARG A 73 3.56 1.35 -7.73
N CYS A 74 2.35 1.22 -7.23
CA CYS A 74 1.97 1.86 -5.97
C CYS A 74 2.68 1.22 -4.78
N PHE A 75 2.85 -0.10 -4.81
CA PHE A 75 3.64 -0.80 -3.80
C PHE A 75 5.09 -0.34 -3.79
N ALA A 76 5.72 -0.24 -4.96
CA ALA A 76 7.10 0.25 -5.07
C ALA A 76 7.22 1.67 -4.53
N ALA A 77 6.26 2.54 -4.86
CA ALA A 77 6.24 3.91 -4.36
C ALA A 77 6.09 3.95 -2.84
N TRP A 78 5.20 3.13 -2.29
CA TRP A 78 5.00 3.04 -0.84
C TRP A 78 6.31 2.60 -0.14
N GLU A 79 6.98 1.57 -0.68
CA GLU A 79 8.26 1.11 -0.12
C GLU A 79 9.30 2.23 -0.09
N MET A 80 9.44 2.96 -1.19
CA MET A 80 10.40 4.06 -1.29
C MET A 80 10.07 5.20 -0.32
N GLU A 81 8.80 5.59 -0.27
CA GLU A 81 8.41 6.74 0.55
C GLU A 81 8.44 6.43 2.04
N ARG A 82 8.07 5.22 2.46
CA ARG A 82 8.16 4.87 3.88
C ARG A 82 9.62 4.78 4.35
N THR A 83 10.52 4.31 3.49
CA THR A 83 11.95 4.28 3.80
C THR A 83 12.50 5.69 4.01
N LYS A 84 12.11 6.62 3.15
CA LYS A 84 12.51 8.02 3.30
C LYS A 84 11.99 8.64 4.59
N LEU A 85 10.77 8.32 4.99
CA LEU A 85 10.21 8.83 6.23
C LEU A 85 10.95 8.29 7.45
N GLU A 86 11.40 7.03 7.41
CA GLU A 86 12.22 6.46 8.48
C GLU A 86 13.58 7.14 8.57
N ASP A 87 14.21 7.44 7.44
CA ASP A 87 15.54 8.06 7.39
C ASP A 87 15.55 9.51 7.89
N ARG A 88 14.38 10.13 8.04
CA ARG A 88 14.26 11.52 8.49
C ARG A 88 14.10 11.69 10.00
N ARG A 89 14.26 10.65 10.75
CA ARG A 89 14.18 10.72 12.20
C ARG A 89 15.35 11.46 12.81
#